data_cd98ae2a865a58e7f131b97a55e36735
#
_entry.id   cd98ae2a865a58e7f131b97a55e36735
#
_cell.length_a   1.000
_cell.length_b   1.000
_cell.length_c   1.000
_cell.angle_alpha   90.00
_cell.angle_beta   90.00
_cell.angle_gamma   90.00
#
_symmetry.space_group_name_H-M   'P 1'
#
loop_
_entity.id
_entity.type
_entity.pdbx_description
1 polymer ?
#
loop_
_entity_poly.entity_id
_entity_poly.type
_entity_poly.pdbx_seq_one_letter_code
_entity_poly.pdbx_strand_id
1 'polypeptide(L)'
;KNGFTDNLFASNQVGNALFFNPSQPIYSGNSAFGGYFEWIDNSGNGLPLTASNPVAENRERESVGSVSRSLSNIEVTWKLPFVEGLKFTANSAYDIRNSMQNNYSPTYLKSETLGSFPGYYAAESGKKTSIIFEGYGEYKKDLGEIKLSALAGYSFQENQEQFIRFNADSLQNDLYGISRP
;
A
#
# COMPACT_ATOMS: atom_id res chain seq x y z
N LYS A 1 -11.06 -3.43 -9.49
CA LYS A 1 -11.99 -2.93 -8.46
C LYS A 1 -11.19 -2.02 -7.59
N ASN A 2 -11.44 -0.73 -7.71
CA ASN A 2 -10.71 0.31 -7.01
C ASN A 2 -10.91 0.12 -5.51
N GLY A 3 -9.86 -0.31 -4.82
CA GLY A 3 -9.84 -0.19 -3.38
C GLY A 3 -9.96 1.30 -3.06
N PHE A 4 -10.93 1.62 -2.23
CA PHE A 4 -11.06 2.93 -1.62
C PHE A 4 -9.75 3.22 -0.88
N THR A 5 -8.84 3.91 -1.53
CA THR A 5 -7.68 4.43 -0.82
C THR A 5 -8.06 5.76 -0.21
N ASP A 6 -7.71 5.91 1.02
CA ASP A 6 -8.08 6.90 2.03
C ASP A 6 -7.88 8.39 1.70
N ASN A 7 -7.88 8.77 0.44
CA ASN A 7 -7.71 10.16 0.04
C ASN A 7 -8.89 10.70 -0.75
N LEU A 8 -10.10 10.57 -0.17
CA LEU A 8 -11.31 11.22 -0.65
C LEU A 8 -11.12 12.72 -0.96
N PHE A 9 -10.16 13.35 -0.30
CA PHE A 9 -9.83 14.78 -0.49
C PHE A 9 -8.60 15.02 -1.36
N ALA A 10 -7.64 14.10 -1.44
CA ALA A 10 -6.40 14.32 -2.18
C ALA A 10 -6.50 13.99 -3.68
N SER A 11 -7.42 13.12 -4.09
CA SER A 11 -7.65 12.82 -5.51
C SER A 11 -8.65 13.75 -6.18
N ASN A 12 -9.20 14.72 -5.45
CA ASN A 12 -10.22 15.65 -5.92
C ASN A 12 -11.51 15.01 -6.48
N GLN A 13 -11.68 13.68 -6.37
CA GLN A 13 -12.82 12.97 -6.93
C GLN A 13 -14.15 13.42 -6.31
N VAL A 14 -14.17 13.53 -4.97
CA VAL A 14 -15.37 14.03 -4.26
C VAL A 14 -15.59 15.51 -4.56
N GLY A 15 -14.52 16.31 -4.59
CA GLY A 15 -14.58 17.70 -5.00
C GLY A 15 -15.15 17.85 -6.41
N ASN A 16 -14.64 17.09 -7.37
CA ASN A 16 -15.16 17.09 -8.73
C ASN A 16 -16.64 16.69 -8.78
N ALA A 17 -17.07 15.68 -8.01
CA ALA A 17 -18.46 15.27 -7.96
C ALA A 17 -19.40 16.33 -7.36
N LEU A 18 -18.92 17.12 -6.40
CA LEU A 18 -19.69 18.20 -5.77
C LEU A 18 -19.78 19.46 -6.64
N PHE A 19 -18.73 19.76 -7.40
CA PHE A 19 -18.66 20.99 -8.21
C PHE A 19 -19.03 20.77 -9.68
N PHE A 20 -19.09 19.51 -10.15
CA PHE A 20 -19.53 19.21 -11.51
C PHE A 20 -21.03 19.48 -11.65
N ASN A 21 -21.42 20.16 -12.74
CA ASN A 21 -22.83 20.47 -12.99
C ASN A 21 -23.61 19.19 -13.35
N PRO A 22 -24.55 18.75 -12.51
CA PRO A 22 -25.28 17.48 -12.72
C PRO A 22 -26.22 17.48 -13.92
N SER A 23 -26.48 18.63 -14.54
CA SER A 23 -27.29 18.73 -15.76
C SER A 23 -26.52 18.42 -17.04
N GLN A 24 -25.19 18.29 -16.94
CA GLN A 24 -24.37 17.94 -18.11
C GLN A 24 -24.34 16.42 -18.33
N PRO A 25 -24.25 15.99 -19.60
CA PRO A 25 -24.15 14.57 -19.92
C PRO A 25 -22.81 14.00 -19.44
N ILE A 26 -22.79 12.71 -19.12
CA ILE A 26 -21.54 11.99 -18.77
C ILE A 26 -20.64 11.90 -20.00
N TYR A 27 -21.22 11.66 -21.16
CA TYR A 27 -20.51 11.45 -22.42
C TYR A 27 -20.86 12.54 -23.43
N SER A 28 -19.86 13.05 -24.13
CA SER A 28 -20.02 13.99 -25.25
C SER A 28 -19.60 13.41 -26.59
N GLY A 29 -18.94 12.23 -26.58
CA GLY A 29 -18.31 11.68 -27.76
C GLY A 29 -16.99 12.35 -28.16
N ASN A 30 -16.48 13.31 -27.38
CA ASN A 30 -15.21 13.97 -27.66
C ASN A 30 -14.04 13.01 -27.38
N SER A 31 -13.37 12.58 -28.42
CA SER A 31 -12.25 11.63 -28.34
C SER A 31 -11.04 12.19 -27.58
N ALA A 32 -10.87 13.52 -27.52
CA ALA A 32 -9.78 14.15 -26.77
C ALA A 32 -9.84 13.86 -25.27
N PHE A 33 -11.03 13.55 -24.76
CA PHE A 33 -11.26 13.21 -23.35
C PHE A 33 -11.86 11.81 -23.19
N GLY A 34 -11.46 10.86 -24.03
CA GLY A 34 -11.96 9.49 -23.96
C GLY A 34 -13.46 9.33 -24.19
N GLY A 35 -14.12 10.29 -24.84
CA GLY A 35 -15.56 10.31 -25.06
C GLY A 35 -16.37 10.94 -23.94
N TYR A 36 -15.76 11.33 -22.83
CA TYR A 36 -16.42 11.98 -21.71
C TYR A 36 -16.69 13.47 -21.98
N PHE A 37 -17.72 14.01 -21.34
CA PHE A 37 -17.99 15.43 -21.37
C PHE A 37 -17.00 16.17 -20.50
N GLU A 38 -16.35 17.20 -21.07
CA GLU A 38 -15.52 18.14 -20.35
C GLU A 38 -15.79 19.56 -20.83
N TRP A 39 -15.58 20.51 -19.95
CA TRP A 39 -15.63 21.92 -20.30
C TRP A 39 -14.36 22.30 -21.08
N ILE A 40 -14.53 22.82 -22.27
CA ILE A 40 -13.44 23.14 -23.20
C ILE A 40 -13.43 24.62 -23.57
N ASP A 41 -12.26 25.12 -23.95
CA ASP A 41 -12.08 26.41 -24.58
C ASP A 41 -12.40 26.37 -26.10
N ASN A 42 -12.25 27.51 -26.76
CA ASN A 42 -12.47 27.62 -28.22
C ASN A 42 -11.44 26.81 -29.04
N SER A 43 -10.33 26.40 -28.44
CA SER A 43 -9.30 25.58 -29.07
C SER A 43 -9.48 24.09 -28.79
N GLY A 44 -10.50 23.71 -28.01
CA GLY A 44 -10.78 22.33 -27.65
C GLY A 44 -10.01 21.80 -26.41
N ASN A 45 -9.28 22.66 -25.71
CA ASN A 45 -8.57 22.27 -24.50
C ASN A 45 -9.50 22.32 -23.29
N GLY A 46 -9.25 21.44 -22.31
CA GLY A 46 -9.99 21.45 -21.06
C GLY A 46 -9.80 22.76 -20.27
N LEU A 47 -10.91 23.34 -19.76
CA LEU A 47 -10.85 24.56 -18.94
C LEU A 47 -10.25 24.26 -17.57
N PRO A 48 -9.14 24.90 -17.16
CA PRO A 48 -8.41 24.56 -15.92
C PRO A 48 -9.23 24.79 -14.64
N LEU A 49 -10.10 25.79 -14.64
CA LEU A 49 -10.86 26.20 -13.45
C LEU A 49 -12.23 25.52 -13.31
N THR A 50 -12.53 24.54 -14.14
CA THR A 50 -13.78 23.78 -14.04
C THR A 50 -13.51 22.38 -13.46
N ALA A 51 -14.49 21.84 -12.74
CA ALA A 51 -14.42 20.46 -12.25
C ALA A 51 -14.28 19.47 -13.42
N SER A 52 -13.43 18.49 -13.28
CA SER A 52 -13.32 17.37 -14.22
C SER A 52 -14.52 16.44 -14.08
N ASN A 53 -14.85 15.70 -15.14
CA ASN A 53 -15.93 14.73 -15.10
C ASN A 53 -15.65 13.65 -14.06
N PRO A 54 -16.45 13.56 -12.99
CA PRO A 54 -16.18 12.64 -11.88
C PRO A 54 -16.33 11.17 -12.28
N VAL A 55 -17.12 10.88 -13.32
CA VAL A 55 -17.27 9.51 -13.85
C VAL A 55 -16.03 9.09 -14.63
N ALA A 56 -15.45 10.00 -15.43
CA ALA A 56 -14.19 9.76 -16.11
C ALA A 56 -13.07 9.49 -15.10
N GLU A 57 -12.88 10.38 -14.14
CA GLU A 57 -11.85 10.25 -13.10
C GLU A 57 -11.97 8.93 -12.30
N ASN A 58 -13.19 8.48 -12.01
CA ASN A 58 -13.41 7.27 -11.24
C ASN A 58 -13.25 5.99 -12.06
N ARG A 59 -13.62 5.99 -13.34
CA ARG A 59 -13.59 4.80 -14.17
C ARG A 59 -12.25 4.55 -14.81
N GLU A 60 -11.58 5.61 -15.22
CA GLU A 60 -10.39 5.52 -16.07
C GLU A 60 -9.09 5.54 -15.25
N ARG A 61 -9.11 6.09 -14.04
CA ARG A 61 -7.98 5.93 -13.12
C ARG A 61 -8.00 4.54 -12.52
N GLU A 62 -6.89 3.86 -12.63
CA GLU A 62 -6.73 2.54 -12.07
C GLU A 62 -5.72 2.56 -10.91
N SER A 63 -6.08 1.92 -9.81
CA SER A 63 -5.20 1.69 -8.68
C SER A 63 -5.36 0.26 -8.21
N VAL A 64 -4.30 -0.52 -8.32
CA VAL A 64 -4.29 -1.94 -7.93
C VAL A 64 -3.19 -2.17 -6.92
N GLY A 65 -3.59 -2.64 -5.75
CA GLY A 65 -2.67 -2.96 -4.67
C GLY A 65 -2.83 -4.40 -4.19
N SER A 66 -1.74 -5.01 -3.79
CA SER A 66 -1.72 -6.30 -3.13
C SER A 66 -0.80 -6.28 -1.92
N VAL A 67 -1.22 -6.96 -0.86
CA VAL A 67 -0.42 -7.17 0.34
C VAL A 67 -0.43 -8.65 0.68
N SER A 68 0.76 -9.21 0.79
CA SER A 68 0.98 -10.58 1.27
C SER A 68 1.77 -10.51 2.57
N ARG A 69 1.29 -11.19 3.61
CA ARG A 69 1.98 -11.26 4.90
C ARG A 69 2.08 -12.71 5.36
N SER A 70 3.26 -13.10 5.78
CA SER A 70 3.53 -14.39 6.42
C SER A 70 4.05 -14.14 7.83
N LEU A 71 3.35 -14.69 8.80
CA LEU A 71 3.72 -14.61 10.21
C LEU A 71 3.90 -16.05 10.73
N SER A 72 5.05 -16.32 11.33
CA SER A 72 5.38 -17.61 11.90
C SER A 72 6.02 -17.41 13.27
N ASN A 73 5.71 -18.31 14.20
CA ASN A 73 6.30 -18.36 15.53
C ASN A 73 6.54 -19.81 15.92
N ILE A 74 7.70 -20.07 16.46
CA ILE A 74 8.09 -21.37 17.03
C ILE A 74 8.62 -21.14 18.43
N GLU A 75 8.02 -21.81 19.40
CA GLU A 75 8.50 -21.84 20.78
C GLU A 75 8.89 -23.27 21.14
N VAL A 76 10.07 -23.41 21.74
CA VAL A 76 10.59 -24.67 22.24
C VAL A 76 10.92 -24.51 23.71
N THR A 77 10.33 -25.33 24.54
CA THR A 77 10.62 -25.38 25.98
C THR A 77 11.27 -26.72 26.31
N TRP A 78 12.45 -26.67 26.94
CA TRP A 78 13.19 -27.82 27.39
C TRP A 78 13.42 -27.78 28.89
N LYS A 79 12.88 -28.76 29.60
CA LYS A 79 13.15 -29.01 31.01
C LYS A 79 14.35 -29.94 31.13
N LEU A 80 15.41 -29.49 31.83
CA LEU A 80 16.59 -30.32 31.99
C LEU A 80 16.33 -31.45 32.96
N PRO A 81 16.49 -32.71 32.49
CA PRO A 81 16.22 -33.86 33.38
C PRO A 81 17.26 -34.03 34.47
N PHE A 82 18.47 -33.47 34.27
CA PHE A 82 19.58 -33.62 35.22
C PHE A 82 19.64 -32.53 36.30
N VAL A 83 18.88 -31.42 36.12
CA VAL A 83 18.85 -30.30 37.07
C VAL A 83 17.39 -29.97 37.35
N GLU A 84 16.92 -30.43 38.51
CA GLU A 84 15.55 -30.18 38.93
C GLU A 84 15.30 -28.68 39.08
N GLY A 85 14.20 -28.20 38.50
CA GLY A 85 13.82 -26.81 38.51
C GLY A 85 14.42 -25.92 37.41
N LEU A 86 15.29 -26.46 36.56
CA LEU A 86 15.87 -25.71 35.45
C LEU A 86 15.10 -25.96 34.14
N LYS A 87 14.65 -24.87 33.54
CA LYS A 87 13.88 -24.85 32.27
C LYS A 87 14.49 -23.82 31.32
N PHE A 88 14.69 -24.18 30.07
CA PHE A 88 15.05 -23.28 28.99
C PHE A 88 13.87 -23.13 28.04
N THR A 89 13.62 -21.88 27.60
CA THR A 89 12.65 -21.59 26.56
C THR A 89 13.33 -20.77 25.48
N ALA A 90 13.17 -21.19 24.23
CA ALA A 90 13.59 -20.44 23.05
C ALA A 90 12.37 -20.17 22.18
N ASN A 91 12.20 -18.92 21.80
CA ASN A 91 11.13 -18.44 20.94
C ASN A 91 11.73 -17.76 19.70
N SER A 92 11.29 -18.13 18.52
CA SER A 92 11.68 -17.49 17.27
C SER A 92 10.45 -17.11 16.48
N ALA A 93 10.31 -15.83 16.16
CA ALA A 93 9.23 -15.28 15.37
C ALA A 93 9.79 -14.66 14.09
N TYR A 94 9.02 -14.81 13.01
CA TYR A 94 9.36 -14.30 11.70
C TYR A 94 8.13 -13.71 11.05
N ASP A 95 8.20 -12.43 10.63
CA ASP A 95 7.14 -11.69 9.98
C ASP A 95 7.66 -11.10 8.67
N ILE A 96 7.12 -11.54 7.54
CA ILE A 96 7.38 -10.94 6.22
C ILE A 96 6.10 -10.34 5.70
N ARG A 97 6.21 -9.09 5.27
CA ARG A 97 5.16 -8.40 4.54
C ARG A 97 5.70 -7.91 3.20
N ASN A 98 5.06 -8.33 2.13
CA ASN A 98 5.28 -7.81 0.79
C ASN A 98 4.07 -6.98 0.40
N SER A 99 4.29 -5.77 -0.12
CA SER A 99 3.25 -4.90 -0.66
C SER A 99 3.62 -4.48 -2.08
N MET A 100 2.64 -4.44 -2.95
CA MET A 100 2.78 -3.92 -4.31
C MET A 100 1.59 -3.00 -4.57
N GLN A 101 1.84 -1.86 -5.20
CA GLN A 101 0.80 -0.94 -5.63
C GLN A 101 1.17 -0.37 -6.99
N ASN A 102 0.23 -0.43 -7.93
CA ASN A 102 0.32 0.17 -9.24
C ASN A 102 -0.80 1.19 -9.39
N ASN A 103 -0.46 2.38 -9.86
CA ASN A 103 -1.38 3.45 -10.14
C ASN A 103 -1.21 3.86 -11.60
N TYR A 104 -2.31 4.04 -12.30
CA TYR A 104 -2.35 4.44 -13.69
C TYR A 104 -3.40 5.51 -13.90
N SER A 105 -3.07 6.52 -14.69
CA SER A 105 -3.95 7.58 -15.12
C SER A 105 -3.73 7.82 -16.62
N PRO A 106 -4.75 7.63 -17.46
CA PRO A 106 -4.59 7.74 -18.91
C PRO A 106 -4.37 9.18 -19.36
N THR A 107 -3.76 9.33 -20.52
CA THR A 107 -3.34 10.61 -21.11
C THR A 107 -4.50 11.54 -21.44
N TYR A 108 -5.69 10.99 -21.71
CA TYR A 108 -6.88 11.74 -22.11
C TYR A 108 -7.73 12.27 -20.95
N LEU A 109 -7.40 11.96 -19.70
CA LEU A 109 -8.11 12.57 -18.58
C LEU A 109 -7.80 14.06 -18.51
N LYS A 110 -8.82 14.89 -18.31
CA LYS A 110 -8.64 16.33 -18.22
C LYS A 110 -7.63 16.74 -17.16
N SER A 111 -7.67 16.10 -16.01
CA SER A 111 -6.71 16.32 -14.92
C SER A 111 -5.25 16.10 -15.33
N GLU A 112 -5.00 15.19 -16.26
CA GLU A 112 -3.68 14.91 -16.81
C GLU A 112 -3.34 15.85 -17.98
N THR A 113 -4.31 16.21 -18.81
CA THR A 113 -4.10 17.10 -19.97
C THR A 113 -3.79 18.55 -19.59
N LEU A 114 -4.16 18.98 -18.38
CA LEU A 114 -3.87 20.32 -17.87
C LEU A 114 -2.40 20.47 -17.43
N GLY A 115 -1.69 19.36 -17.25
CA GLY A 115 -0.26 19.33 -16.97
C GLY A 115 0.59 19.41 -18.24
N SER A 116 1.88 19.66 -18.06
CA SER A 116 2.86 19.60 -19.17
C SER A 116 3.16 18.17 -19.62
N PHE A 117 2.71 17.17 -18.86
CA PHE A 117 3.06 15.76 -19.01
C PHE A 117 1.79 14.91 -18.86
N PRO A 118 1.06 14.66 -19.97
CA PRO A 118 -0.17 13.89 -19.91
C PRO A 118 0.08 12.42 -19.60
N GLY A 119 -0.78 11.87 -18.74
CA GLY A 119 -0.74 10.50 -18.30
C GLY A 119 0.29 10.22 -17.20
N TYR A 120 -0.03 9.29 -16.34
CA TYR A 120 0.78 8.94 -15.17
C TYR A 120 0.77 7.44 -14.92
N TYR A 121 1.93 6.89 -14.61
CA TYR A 121 2.08 5.53 -14.11
C TYR A 121 3.03 5.50 -12.92
N ALA A 122 2.64 4.83 -11.84
CA ALA A 122 3.51 4.56 -10.71
C ALA A 122 3.43 3.10 -10.30
N ALA A 123 4.58 2.50 -10.06
CA ALA A 123 4.70 1.18 -9.47
C ALA A 123 5.50 1.28 -8.16
N GLU A 124 4.93 0.77 -7.09
CA GLU A 124 5.54 0.75 -5.78
C GLU A 124 5.64 -0.69 -5.28
N SER A 125 6.79 -1.07 -4.77
CA SER A 125 7.02 -2.37 -4.14
C SER A 125 7.72 -2.18 -2.81
N GLY A 126 7.16 -2.75 -1.76
CA GLY A 126 7.72 -2.70 -0.41
C GLY A 126 7.86 -4.11 0.18
N LYS A 127 8.97 -4.37 0.83
CA LYS A 127 9.20 -5.58 1.62
C LYS A 127 9.65 -5.21 3.01
N LYS A 128 8.92 -5.69 4.02
CA LYS A 128 9.30 -5.63 5.43
C LYS A 128 9.55 -7.02 5.94
N THR A 129 10.68 -7.21 6.62
CA THR A 129 11.04 -8.44 7.29
C THR A 129 11.38 -8.11 8.74
N SER A 130 10.76 -8.81 9.68
CA SER A 130 11.09 -8.75 11.10
C SER A 130 11.40 -10.13 11.61
N ILE A 131 12.54 -10.27 12.25
CA ILE A 131 13.00 -11.51 12.88
C ILE A 131 13.18 -11.21 14.35
N ILE A 132 12.59 -12.03 15.20
CA ILE A 132 12.72 -11.94 16.65
C ILE A 132 13.21 -13.31 17.14
N PHE A 133 14.21 -13.26 18.00
CA PHE A 133 14.68 -14.43 18.73
C PHE A 133 14.77 -14.07 20.20
N GLU A 134 14.18 -14.90 21.04
CA GLU A 134 14.21 -14.78 22.49
C GLU A 134 14.59 -16.11 23.09
N GLY A 135 15.53 -16.09 24.02
CA GLY A 135 15.93 -17.27 24.76
C GLY A 135 16.06 -16.93 26.24
N TYR A 136 15.49 -17.73 27.10
CA TYR A 136 15.61 -17.53 28.54
C TYR A 136 15.68 -18.86 29.29
N GLY A 137 16.48 -18.83 30.40
CA GLY A 137 16.56 -19.89 31.35
C GLY A 137 15.92 -19.49 32.69
N GLU A 138 15.03 -20.32 33.17
CA GLU A 138 14.37 -20.17 34.46
C GLU A 138 14.82 -21.30 35.40
N TYR A 139 15.28 -20.94 36.60
CA TYR A 139 15.61 -21.89 37.65
C TYR A 139 14.73 -21.64 38.85
N LYS A 140 14.03 -22.67 39.32
CA LYS A 140 13.19 -22.64 40.53
C LYS A 140 13.59 -23.78 41.45
N LYS A 141 13.82 -23.45 42.72
CA LYS A 141 14.14 -24.43 43.76
C LYS A 141 13.51 -24.05 45.09
N ASP A 142 12.85 -25.02 45.68
CA ASP A 142 12.34 -24.92 47.05
C ASP A 142 13.38 -25.43 48.03
N LEU A 143 13.83 -24.58 48.94
CA LEU A 143 14.82 -24.86 49.96
C LEU A 143 14.15 -24.82 51.35
N GLY A 144 13.10 -25.56 51.55
CA GLY A 144 12.28 -25.55 52.74
C GLY A 144 11.41 -24.29 52.82
N GLU A 145 11.73 -23.38 53.73
CA GLU A 145 10.98 -22.12 53.92
C GLU A 145 11.31 -21.07 52.85
N ILE A 146 12.39 -21.26 52.09
CA ILE A 146 12.89 -20.32 51.09
C ILE A 146 12.59 -20.86 49.69
N LYS A 147 11.92 -20.06 48.90
CA LYS A 147 11.71 -20.32 47.47
C LYS A 147 12.67 -19.48 46.63
N LEU A 148 13.59 -20.13 45.94
CA LEU A 148 14.52 -19.46 45.03
C LEU A 148 13.95 -19.48 43.63
N SER A 149 13.94 -18.31 42.97
CA SER A 149 13.62 -18.18 41.54
C SER A 149 14.65 -17.26 40.89
N ALA A 150 15.26 -17.73 39.82
CA ALA A 150 16.19 -16.97 38.99
C ALA A 150 15.78 -17.07 37.52
N LEU A 151 15.86 -15.96 36.81
CA LEU A 151 15.56 -15.84 35.37
C LEU A 151 16.72 -15.10 34.70
N ALA A 152 17.25 -15.64 33.63
CA ALA A 152 18.20 -14.97 32.75
C ALA A 152 17.81 -15.22 31.31
N GLY A 153 17.93 -14.21 30.46
CA GLY A 153 17.52 -14.32 29.05
C GLY A 153 18.24 -13.34 28.16
N TYR A 154 18.09 -13.60 26.89
CA TYR A 154 18.61 -12.78 25.79
C TYR A 154 17.51 -12.63 24.74
N SER A 155 17.37 -11.44 24.18
CA SER A 155 16.52 -11.18 23.05
C SER A 155 17.28 -10.47 21.93
N PHE A 156 16.96 -10.83 20.70
CA PHE A 156 17.48 -10.22 19.49
C PHE A 156 16.32 -9.93 18.56
N GLN A 157 16.32 -8.73 17.98
CA GLN A 157 15.35 -8.34 16.97
C GLN A 157 16.06 -7.63 15.81
N GLU A 158 15.72 -8.05 14.61
CA GLU A 158 16.16 -7.42 13.37
C GLU A 158 14.95 -7.01 12.54
N ASN A 159 14.94 -5.76 12.08
CA ASN A 159 13.93 -5.23 11.19
C ASN A 159 14.61 -4.72 9.93
N GLN A 160 14.19 -5.23 8.77
CA GLN A 160 14.66 -4.81 7.47
C GLN A 160 13.48 -4.30 6.65
N GLU A 161 13.64 -3.14 6.03
CA GLU A 161 12.66 -2.55 5.12
C GLU A 161 13.33 -2.19 3.80
N GLN A 162 12.71 -2.63 2.71
CA GLN A 162 13.10 -2.29 1.34
C GLN A 162 11.91 -1.66 0.65
N PHE A 163 12.15 -0.57 -0.06
CA PHE A 163 11.12 0.13 -0.80
C PHE A 163 11.67 0.55 -2.17
N ILE A 164 10.92 0.23 -3.21
CA ILE A 164 11.24 0.61 -4.58
C ILE A 164 10.02 1.34 -5.13
N ARG A 165 10.24 2.50 -5.73
CA ARG A 165 9.24 3.27 -6.44
C ARG A 165 9.75 3.61 -7.82
N PHE A 166 8.89 3.41 -8.79
CA PHE A 166 9.07 3.85 -10.17
C PHE A 166 7.90 4.76 -10.55
N ASN A 167 8.18 5.92 -11.11
CA ASN A 167 7.18 6.84 -11.64
C ASN A 167 7.51 7.13 -13.10
N ALA A 168 6.49 7.16 -13.94
CA ALA A 168 6.56 7.62 -15.31
C ALA A 168 5.45 8.64 -15.54
N ASP A 169 5.85 9.85 -15.91
CA ASP A 169 4.97 10.92 -16.35
C ASP A 169 5.13 11.08 -17.87
N SER A 170 4.13 11.64 -18.55
CA SER A 170 4.16 11.82 -20.00
C SER A 170 4.16 10.49 -20.78
N LEU A 171 3.08 9.75 -20.62
CA LEU A 171 2.91 8.50 -21.35
C LEU A 171 2.71 8.79 -22.85
N GLN A 172 3.36 8.01 -23.71
CA GLN A 172 3.24 8.16 -25.16
C GLN A 172 1.89 7.69 -25.69
N ASN A 173 1.25 6.75 -25.02
CA ASN A 173 -0.06 6.21 -25.35
C ASN A 173 -0.65 5.42 -24.18
N ASP A 174 -1.91 5.08 -24.29
CA ASP A 174 -2.68 4.36 -23.25
C ASP A 174 -2.91 2.87 -23.59
N LEU A 175 -2.14 2.29 -24.52
CA LEU A 175 -2.38 0.93 -25.05
C LEU A 175 -2.29 -0.18 -23.99
N TYR A 176 -1.49 0.03 -22.98
CA TYR A 176 -1.20 -1.02 -21.99
C TYR A 176 -1.89 -0.81 -20.64
N GLY A 177 -2.38 0.39 -20.35
CA GLY A 177 -3.02 0.70 -19.08
C GLY A 177 -2.13 0.33 -17.89
N ILE A 178 -2.76 -0.13 -16.80
CA ILE A 178 -2.07 -0.57 -15.58
C ILE A 178 -1.34 -1.91 -15.75
N SER A 179 -1.69 -2.70 -16.75
CA SER A 179 -1.23 -4.08 -16.86
C SER A 179 0.19 -4.23 -17.40
N ARG A 180 0.69 -3.22 -18.09
CA ARG A 180 2.03 -3.22 -18.69
C ARG A 180 2.57 -1.80 -18.77
N PRO A 181 3.48 -1.43 -17.87
CA PRO A 181 4.18 -0.15 -17.92
C PRO A 181 5.12 -0.04 -19.13
#